data_3e9d052476d40e05e1ef513dd84068f9
#
_entry.id   3e9d052476d40e05e1ef513dd84068f9
#
_cell.length_a   1.000
_cell.length_b   1.000
_cell.length_c   1.000
_cell.angle_alpha   90.00
_cell.angle_beta   90.00
_cell.angle_gamma   90.00
#
_symmetry.space_group_name_H-M   'P 1'
#
loop_
_entity.id
_entity.type
_entity.pdbx_description
1 polymer ?
#
loop_
_entity_poly.entity_id
_entity_poly.type
_entity_poly.pdbx_seq_one_letter_code
_entity_poly.pdbx_strand_id
1 'polypeptide(L)'
;MVTTTTAATVAAPEPKETTLAGHTYKIIDLVGTSQEGVTEAIDAAVSKASETLKGLDWFEVGEIRGHIENGRIAHYQVAVKIGFRVMSPEELAAQ
;
A
#
# COMPACT_ATOMS: atom_id res chain seq x y z
N MET A 1 -13.83 21.51 9.82
CA MET A 1 -13.70 21.29 9.81
C MET A 1 -13.34 20.66 9.61
N VAL A 2 -13.19 20.53 9.64
CA VAL A 2 -12.89 19.97 9.57
C VAL A 2 -12.44 19.32 9.31
N THR A 3 -12.27 19.31 9.26
CA THR A 3 -11.89 18.82 9.18
C THR A 3 -11.38 18.07 8.95
N THR A 4 -11.18 18.17 8.94
CA THR A 4 -10.76 17.57 8.92
C THR A 4 -10.26 16.79 8.79
N THR A 5 -10.04 16.81 8.83
CA THR A 5 -9.64 16.18 8.90
C THR A 5 -9.26 15.34 8.74
N THR A 6 -9.11 15.32 8.73
CA THR A 6 -8.80 14.60 8.75
C THR A 6 -8.46 13.83 8.35
N ALA A 7 -8.15 13.92 8.24
CA ALA A 7 -7.85 13.21 7.96
C ALA A 7 -7.52 12.42 7.73
N ALA A 8 -7.20 12.43 7.80
CA ALA A 8 -6.92 11.72 7.70
C ALA A 8 -6.88 10.87 7.78
N THR A 9 -6.93 10.66 7.97
CA THR A 9 -6.93 9.95 8.18
C THR A 9 -6.82 9.00 7.88
N VAL A 10 -6.56 8.92 7.80
CA VAL A 10 -6.32 8.05 7.51
C VAL A 10 -6.80 7.07 7.30
N ALA A 11 -7.02 6.83 7.40
CA ALA A 11 -7.48 5.90 7.36
C ALA A 11 -8.20 5.26 6.73
N ALA A 12 -8.33 5.34 6.59
CA ALA A 12 -8.79 4.52 6.06
C ALA A 12 -9.85 4.24 5.56
N PRO A 13 -10.11 3.84 4.89
CA PRO A 13 -11.02 3.51 3.96
C PRO A 13 -12.31 3.30 4.53
N GLU A 14 -12.71 4.09 5.35
CA GLU A 14 -13.92 3.96 5.91
C GLU A 14 -15.05 3.93 5.05
N PRO A 15 -15.06 4.56 3.97
CA PRO A 15 -16.25 4.52 3.18
C PRO A 15 -16.64 3.16 2.81
N LYS A 16 -15.72 2.27 2.97
CA LYS A 16 -16.01 0.98 2.58
C LYS A 16 -16.37 0.11 3.68
N GLU A 17 -16.80 0.66 4.77
CA GLU A 17 -17.12 -0.16 5.86
C GLU A 17 -18.14 -1.18 5.53
N THR A 18 -19.14 -0.83 4.78
CA THR A 18 -20.14 -1.82 4.43
C THR A 18 -19.58 -2.90 3.55
N THR A 19 -18.65 -2.54 2.68
CA THR A 19 -18.05 -3.56 1.84
C THR A 19 -17.05 -4.38 2.59
N LEU A 20 -16.47 -3.87 3.68
CA LEU A 20 -15.55 -4.67 4.45
C LEU A 20 -16.27 -5.78 5.21
N ALA A 21 -17.53 -5.55 5.56
CA ALA A 21 -18.27 -6.55 6.29
C ALA A 21 -18.44 -7.79 5.42
N GLY A 22 -18.09 -8.92 5.95
CA GLY A 22 -18.23 -10.17 5.23
C GLY A 22 -17.09 -10.48 4.29
N HIS A 23 -16.11 -9.60 4.18
CA HIS A 23 -14.95 -9.87 3.36
C HIS A 23 -13.74 -10.18 4.22
N THR A 24 -12.83 -10.95 3.68
CA THR A 24 -11.60 -11.31 4.36
C THR A 24 -10.45 -10.65 3.63
N TYR A 25 -9.51 -10.12 4.40
CA TYR A 25 -8.36 -9.42 3.84
C TYR A 25 -7.09 -10.06 4.31
N LYS A 26 -6.07 -9.99 3.49
CA LYS A 26 -4.75 -10.45 3.84
C LYS A 26 -3.79 -9.29 3.68
N ILE A 27 -2.77 -9.26 4.52
CA ILE A 27 -1.77 -8.20 4.48
C ILE A 27 -0.43 -8.81 4.13
N ILE A 28 0.26 -8.20 3.19
CA ILE A 28 1.61 -8.62 2.82
C ILE A 28 2.55 -7.47 3.07
N ASP A 29 3.81 -7.81 3.30
CA ASP A 29 4.86 -6.83 3.54
C ASP A 29 5.79 -6.77 2.34
N LEU A 30 6.06 -5.57 1.89
CA LEU A 30 6.96 -5.34 0.77
C LEU A 30 7.92 -4.22 1.12
N VAL A 31 9.01 -4.12 0.37
CA VAL A 31 9.90 -2.99 0.46
C VAL A 31 10.02 -2.40 -0.93
N GLY A 32 9.55 -1.17 -1.08
CA GLY A 32 9.69 -0.46 -2.33
C GLY A 32 10.98 0.33 -2.33
N THR A 33 11.60 0.46 -3.49
CA THR A 33 12.83 1.23 -3.61
C THR A 33 12.72 2.19 -4.78
N SER A 34 13.41 3.32 -4.65
CA SER A 34 13.45 4.29 -5.74
C SER A 34 14.65 5.20 -5.54
N GLN A 35 15.25 5.62 -6.62
CA GLN A 35 16.31 6.62 -6.55
C GLN A 35 15.73 8.02 -6.46
N GLU A 36 14.44 8.17 -6.69
CA GLU A 36 13.82 9.48 -6.81
C GLU A 36 13.19 10.00 -5.55
N GLY A 37 12.57 9.13 -4.78
CA GLY A 37 11.94 9.60 -3.56
C GLY A 37 11.08 8.56 -2.89
N VAL A 38 10.49 8.96 -1.76
CA VAL A 38 9.67 8.07 -0.94
C VAL A 38 8.37 7.71 -1.67
N THR A 39 7.74 8.69 -2.27
CA THR A 39 6.47 8.45 -2.98
C THR A 39 6.68 7.46 -4.11
N GLU A 40 7.77 7.65 -4.86
CA GLU A 40 8.07 6.74 -5.97
C GLU A 40 8.38 5.34 -5.47
N ALA A 41 9.00 5.22 -4.30
CA ALA A 41 9.27 3.91 -3.71
C ALA A 41 7.97 3.21 -3.34
N ILE A 42 7.01 3.94 -2.79
CA ILE A 42 5.71 3.39 -2.46
C ILE A 42 4.98 2.95 -3.72
N ASP A 43 4.97 3.81 -4.73
CA ASP A 43 4.34 3.49 -6.00
C ASP A 43 4.95 2.23 -6.62
N ALA A 44 6.25 2.10 -6.54
CA ALA A 44 6.92 0.92 -7.10
C ALA A 44 6.45 -0.35 -6.42
N ALA A 45 6.30 -0.31 -5.10
CA ALA A 45 5.84 -1.49 -4.36
C ALA A 45 4.41 -1.84 -4.74
N VAL A 46 3.53 -0.84 -4.79
CA VAL A 46 2.13 -1.07 -5.10
C VAL A 46 1.96 -1.58 -6.53
N SER A 47 2.68 -0.96 -7.47
CA SER A 47 2.61 -1.39 -8.87
C SER A 47 3.06 -2.83 -9.04
N LYS A 48 4.15 -3.19 -8.39
CA LYS A 48 4.67 -4.54 -8.53
C LYS A 48 3.69 -5.55 -7.95
N ALA A 49 3.11 -5.23 -6.80
CA ALA A 49 2.13 -6.12 -6.18
C ALA A 49 0.92 -6.30 -7.07
N SER A 50 0.51 -5.23 -7.77
CA SER A 50 -0.68 -5.29 -8.59
C SER A 50 -0.51 -6.18 -9.82
N GLU A 51 0.74 -6.51 -10.17
CA GLU A 51 0.98 -7.38 -11.32
C GLU A 51 0.54 -8.81 -11.06
N THR A 52 0.58 -9.25 -9.81
CA THR A 52 0.27 -10.64 -9.51
C THR A 52 -0.90 -10.82 -8.54
N LEU A 53 -1.34 -9.76 -7.89
CA LEU A 53 -2.40 -9.86 -6.90
C LEU A 53 -3.60 -9.06 -7.35
N LYS A 54 -4.78 -9.59 -7.06
CA LYS A 54 -6.03 -8.90 -7.35
C LYS A 54 -6.61 -8.35 -6.06
N GLY A 55 -7.42 -7.33 -6.20
CA GLY A 55 -8.16 -6.82 -5.06
C GLY A 55 -7.36 -6.01 -4.07
N LEU A 56 -6.26 -5.40 -4.52
CA LEU A 56 -5.51 -4.52 -3.64
C LEU A 56 -6.42 -3.39 -3.19
N ASP A 57 -6.42 -3.12 -1.89
CA ASP A 57 -7.39 -2.19 -1.33
C ASP A 57 -6.73 -1.02 -0.62
N TRP A 58 -5.75 -1.28 0.21
CA TRP A 58 -5.09 -0.17 0.91
C TRP A 58 -3.62 -0.49 1.12
N PHE A 59 -2.87 0.54 1.46
CA PHE A 59 -1.48 0.35 1.85
C PHE A 59 -1.22 1.13 3.14
N GLU A 60 -0.19 0.69 3.83
CA GLU A 60 0.22 1.34 5.08
C GLU A 60 1.73 1.42 5.05
N VAL A 61 2.28 2.60 5.33
CA VAL A 61 3.71 2.81 5.27
C VAL A 61 4.33 2.53 6.63
N GLY A 62 5.35 1.71 6.63
CA GLY A 62 6.12 1.44 7.84
C GLY A 62 7.37 2.27 7.87
N GLU A 63 8.53 1.62 7.95
CA GLU A 63 9.78 2.34 8.05
C GLU A 63 10.21 2.93 6.73
N ILE A 64 10.78 4.11 6.81
CA ILE A 64 11.37 4.77 5.66
C ILE A 64 12.86 4.85 5.95
N ARG A 65 13.67 4.37 5.01
CA ARG A 65 15.11 4.45 5.17
C ARG A 65 15.74 4.53 3.79
N GLY A 66 17.04 4.63 3.74
CA GLY A 66 17.71 4.75 2.46
C GLY A 66 19.14 4.32 2.57
N HIS A 67 19.80 4.30 1.45
CA HIS A 67 21.20 3.93 1.36
C HIS A 67 22.02 5.18 1.03
N ILE A 68 23.13 5.35 1.72
CA ILE A 68 24.00 6.50 1.52
C ILE A 68 25.30 6.01 0.88
N GLU A 69 25.67 6.70 -0.22
CA GLU A 69 26.95 6.45 -0.87
C GLU A 69 27.63 7.77 -1.09
N ASN A 70 28.89 7.85 -0.67
CA ASN A 70 29.72 9.04 -0.87
C ASN A 70 29.01 10.29 -0.32
N GLY A 71 28.38 10.16 0.84
CA GLY A 71 27.74 11.29 1.49
C GLY A 71 26.42 11.74 0.86
N ARG A 72 25.88 10.95 -0.05
CA ARG A 72 24.64 11.32 -0.72
C ARG A 72 23.66 10.15 -0.66
N ILE A 73 22.39 10.48 -0.78
CA ILE A 73 21.36 9.46 -0.78
C ILE A 73 21.37 8.76 -2.14
N ALA A 74 21.68 7.46 -2.13
CA ALA A 74 21.70 6.68 -3.35
C ALA A 74 20.30 6.23 -3.74
N HIS A 75 19.52 5.77 -2.77
CA HIS A 75 18.14 5.41 -3.04
C HIS A 75 17.37 5.35 -1.74
N TYR A 76 16.06 5.32 -1.86
CA TYR A 76 15.14 5.26 -0.73
C TYR A 76 14.56 3.86 -0.65
N GLN A 77 14.29 3.41 0.57
CA GLN A 77 13.63 2.13 0.82
C GLN A 77 12.47 2.39 1.76
N VAL A 78 11.28 1.94 1.37
CA VAL A 78 10.08 2.17 2.17
C VAL A 78 9.40 0.83 2.41
N ALA A 79 9.19 0.51 3.67
CA ALA A 79 8.44 -0.69 4.03
C ALA A 79 6.97 -0.39 3.85
N VAL A 80 6.28 -1.22 3.09
CA VAL A 80 4.88 -1.01 2.74
C VAL A 80 4.11 -2.27 3.05
N LYS A 81 3.03 -2.13 3.80
CA LYS A 81 2.08 -3.22 3.99
C LYS A 81 0.93 -2.98 3.04
N ILE A 82 0.53 -4.02 2.34
CA ILE A 82 -0.58 -3.91 1.41
C ILE A 82 -1.66 -4.87 1.83
N GLY A 83 -2.87 -4.33 1.99
CA GLY A 83 -4.02 -5.14 2.29
C GLY A 83 -4.78 -5.44 1.02
N PHE A 84 -5.11 -6.70 0.81
CA PHE A 84 -5.90 -7.06 -0.35
C PHE A 84 -6.97 -8.05 0.03
N ARG A 85 -8.05 -8.01 -0.73
CA ARG A 85 -9.21 -8.81 -0.45
C ARG A 85 -9.00 -10.23 -0.97
N VAL A 86 -9.26 -11.20 -0.11
CA VAL A 86 -9.20 -12.60 -0.50
C VAL A 86 -10.52 -12.93 -1.18
N MET A 87 -10.46 -13.33 -2.45
CA MET A 87 -11.65 -13.54 -3.25
C MET A 87 -11.85 -15.01 -3.55
N SER A 88 -13.12 -15.38 -3.72
CA SER A 88 -13.44 -16.73 -4.14
C SER A 88 -13.04 -16.93 -5.60
N PRO A 89 -12.96 -18.17 -6.07
CA PRO A 89 -12.65 -18.40 -7.48
C PRO A 89 -13.63 -17.72 -8.41
N GLU A 90 -14.90 -17.67 -8.05
CA GLU A 90 -15.87 -17.00 -8.89
C GLU A 90 -15.63 -15.53 -8.98
N GLU A 91 -15.28 -14.90 -7.85
CA GLU A 91 -14.97 -13.49 -7.84
C GLU A 91 -13.75 -13.18 -8.66
N LEU A 92 -12.74 -14.02 -8.58
CA LEU A 92 -11.53 -13.84 -9.37
C LEU A 92 -11.81 -13.96 -10.85
N ALA A 93 -12.68 -14.87 -11.23
CA ALA A 93 -13.01 -15.07 -12.63
C ALA A 93 -13.77 -13.87 -13.19
N ALA A 94 -14.43 -13.12 -12.35
CA ALA A 94 -15.20 -11.97 -12.80
C ALA A 94 -14.36 -10.72 -12.97
N GLN A 95 -13.11 -10.74 -12.55
CA GLN A 95 -12.26 -9.54 -12.62
C GLN A 95 -11.80 -9.18 -14.06
#